data_236d8aa3cdda416d84f1c95974590f94
#
_entry.id   236d8aa3cdda416d84f1c95974590f94
#
_cell.length_a   1.000
_cell.length_b   1.000
_cell.length_c   1.000
_cell.angle_alpha   90.00
_cell.angle_beta   90.00
_cell.angle_gamma   90.00
#
_symmetry.space_group_name_H-M   'P 1'
#
loop_
_entity.id
_entity.type
_entity.pdbx_description
1 polymer ?
#
loop_
_entity_poly.entity_id
_entity_poly.type
_entity_poly.pdbx_seq_one_letter_code
_entity_poly.pdbx_strand_id
1 'polypeptide(L)'
;NSPSIFTSRPASAAGVPARPGSAKTVPAAAPWSPSRSIITTTSGAATVYRELSRLNTMWRLDCGIVNHTGAFAAMNLAGPKSRQVLASLTGLDLSAAAFPYLAVREGEVAGIPARLMRVGFVGEWGYEIHVPASMGGALWDALMTAGKAHAIRPFGVEAQRLLRLEKGHIIIGQDTDGLTTPLEVSMGWAVKMTKPFFIGQRSLAAIAKKPQKQQLAGITFPVGYSGAVPLECNLVIDGGDIAGRVTSIAFSPSLERYIADFETELLLIV
;
A
#
# COMPACT_ATOMS: atom_id res chain seq x y z
N ASN A 1 12.10 -3.72 3.99
CA ASN A 1 10.95 -3.03 4.58
C ASN A 1 9.71 -3.92 4.45
N SER A 2 9.42 -4.65 5.50
CA SER A 2 8.23 -5.52 5.53
C SER A 2 7.00 -4.72 5.92
N PRO A 3 5.83 -4.94 5.31
CA PRO A 3 4.59 -4.32 5.71
C PRO A 3 4.17 -4.78 7.10
N SER A 4 3.48 -3.92 7.81
CA SER A 4 2.96 -4.20 9.14
C SER A 4 1.53 -4.71 9.06
N ILE A 5 1.21 -5.73 9.83
CA ILE A 5 -0.11 -6.35 9.86
C ILE A 5 -0.75 -6.11 11.22
N PHE A 6 -1.94 -5.54 11.22
CA PHE A 6 -2.77 -5.39 12.40
C PHE A 6 -4.00 -6.28 12.26
N THR A 7 -4.35 -6.98 13.33
CA THR A 7 -5.56 -7.79 13.37
C THR A 7 -6.53 -7.25 14.43
N SER A 8 -7.79 -7.09 14.07
CA SER A 8 -8.88 -6.74 14.99
C SER A 8 -9.91 -7.86 15.04
N ARG A 9 -10.39 -8.18 16.21
CA ARG A 9 -11.51 -9.12 16.40
C ARG A 9 -12.81 -8.33 16.44
N PRO A 10 -13.85 -8.69 15.68
CA PRO A 10 -15.15 -8.02 15.81
C PRO A 10 -15.77 -8.33 17.17
N ALA A 11 -16.39 -7.32 17.78
CA ALA A 11 -17.22 -7.49 18.96
C ALA A 11 -18.36 -8.46 18.67
N SER A 12 -18.57 -9.44 19.56
CA SER A 12 -19.78 -10.26 19.52
C SER A 12 -20.96 -9.40 19.99
N ALA A 13 -22.00 -9.38 19.20
CA ALA A 13 -23.24 -8.73 19.59
C ALA A 13 -23.88 -9.46 20.79
N ALA A 14 -24.36 -8.66 21.74
CA ALA A 14 -25.29 -8.96 22.82
C ALA A 14 -24.78 -9.72 24.05
N GLY A 15 -24.78 -8.99 25.10
CA GLY A 15 -24.86 -9.17 26.50
C GLY A 15 -25.27 -10.52 27.08
N VAL A 16 -24.23 -11.12 27.77
CA VAL A 16 -24.48 -11.93 28.96
C VAL A 16 -23.36 -11.62 29.94
N PRO A 17 -23.59 -11.26 31.19
CA PRO A 17 -22.55 -11.02 32.16
C PRO A 17 -21.76 -12.30 32.42
N ALA A 18 -20.44 -12.25 32.25
CA ALA A 18 -19.57 -13.37 32.54
C ALA A 18 -19.59 -13.68 34.03
N ARG A 19 -19.90 -14.92 34.40
CA ARG A 19 -19.67 -15.46 35.75
C ARG A 19 -18.18 -15.64 35.99
N PRO A 20 -17.66 -15.29 37.15
CA PRO A 20 -16.24 -15.56 37.48
C PRO A 20 -16.06 -17.07 37.73
N GLY A 21 -15.17 -17.69 37.01
CA GLY A 21 -14.69 -19.04 37.29
C GLY A 21 -14.88 -20.05 36.17
N SER A 22 -14.09 -19.94 35.13
CA SER A 22 -13.45 -21.05 34.41
C SER A 22 -12.50 -20.44 33.37
N ALA A 23 -11.20 -20.63 33.57
CA ALA A 23 -10.21 -20.39 32.53
C ALA A 23 -10.51 -21.37 31.38
N LYS A 24 -11.30 -20.96 30.41
CA LYS A 24 -11.38 -21.65 29.12
C LYS A 24 -10.05 -21.44 28.46
N THR A 25 -9.26 -22.51 28.37
CA THR A 25 -8.14 -22.59 27.42
C THR A 25 -8.67 -22.17 26.06
N VAL A 26 -8.32 -20.97 25.63
CA VAL A 26 -8.56 -20.53 24.27
C VAL A 26 -7.70 -21.46 23.40
N PRO A 27 -8.27 -22.26 22.48
CA PRO A 27 -7.46 -23.03 21.57
C PRO A 27 -6.50 -22.06 20.88
N ALA A 28 -5.25 -22.46 20.73
CA ALA A 28 -4.27 -21.67 20.00
C ALA A 28 -4.91 -21.32 18.65
N ALA A 29 -5.24 -20.05 18.48
CA ALA A 29 -5.85 -19.59 17.24
C ALA A 29 -4.90 -19.98 16.11
N ALA A 30 -5.41 -20.63 15.08
CA ALA A 30 -4.64 -20.84 13.86
C ALA A 30 -3.98 -19.50 13.48
N PRO A 31 -2.71 -19.49 13.03
CA PRO A 31 -1.97 -18.24 12.75
C PRO A 31 -2.71 -17.30 11.79
N TRP A 32 -3.75 -17.78 11.15
CA TRP A 32 -4.60 -17.08 10.18
C TRP A 32 -6.08 -17.07 10.61
N SER A 33 -6.37 -16.66 11.84
CA SER A 33 -7.75 -16.44 12.27
C SER A 33 -8.49 -15.49 11.29
N PRO A 34 -9.81 -15.67 11.01
CA PRO A 34 -10.59 -14.81 10.12
C PRO A 34 -10.81 -13.39 10.66
N SER A 35 -9.96 -12.93 11.55
CA SER A 35 -9.88 -11.57 12.02
C SER A 35 -9.53 -10.62 10.86
N ARG A 36 -10.03 -9.40 10.94
CA ARG A 36 -9.66 -8.36 9.96
C ARG A 36 -8.20 -7.97 10.14
N SER A 37 -7.44 -7.99 9.05
CA SER A 37 -6.06 -7.53 9.05
C SER A 37 -5.97 -6.16 8.39
N ILE A 38 -5.17 -5.28 8.98
CA ILE A 38 -4.79 -3.99 8.41
C ILE A 38 -3.30 -4.09 8.08
N ILE A 39 -2.97 -3.84 6.83
CA ILE A 39 -1.60 -3.83 6.35
C ILE A 39 -1.26 -2.39 6.00
N THR A 40 -0.13 -1.92 6.49
CA THR A 40 0.39 -0.57 6.24
C THR A 40 1.89 -0.63 6.00
N THR A 41 2.46 0.47 5.52
CA THR A 41 3.91 0.58 5.39
C THR A 41 4.59 0.41 6.75
N THR A 42 5.80 -0.13 6.78
CA THR A 42 6.56 -0.34 8.02
C THR A 42 6.74 0.96 8.82
N SER A 43 7.01 2.07 8.13
CA SER A 43 7.15 3.38 8.76
C SER A 43 5.84 3.92 9.36
N GLY A 44 4.68 3.55 8.82
CA GLY A 44 3.36 3.96 9.31
C GLY A 44 2.81 3.08 10.43
N ALA A 45 3.34 1.88 10.63
CA ALA A 45 2.79 0.86 11.50
C ALA A 45 2.54 1.31 12.94
N ALA A 46 3.54 1.93 13.56
CA ALA A 46 3.45 2.40 14.94
C ALA A 46 2.39 3.50 15.11
N THR A 47 2.29 4.40 14.14
CA THR A 47 1.29 5.48 14.15
C THR A 47 -0.11 4.93 13.98
N VAL A 48 -0.33 4.02 13.03
CA VAL A 48 -1.64 3.38 12.81
C VAL A 48 -2.05 2.57 14.05
N TYR A 49 -1.15 1.79 14.64
CA TYR A 49 -1.44 1.02 15.85
C TYR A 49 -1.84 1.93 17.02
N ARG A 50 -1.08 3.01 17.24
CA ARG A 50 -1.36 4.00 18.30
C ARG A 50 -2.73 4.65 18.09
N GLU A 51 -3.06 5.09 16.89
CA GLU A 51 -4.33 5.75 16.60
C GLU A 51 -5.51 4.79 16.74
N LEU A 52 -5.40 3.57 16.25
CA LEU A 52 -6.44 2.56 16.43
C LEU A 52 -6.64 2.22 17.90
N SER A 53 -5.56 2.07 18.67
CA SER A 53 -5.64 1.81 20.11
C SER A 53 -6.28 2.98 20.86
N ARG A 54 -5.93 4.23 20.51
CA ARG A 54 -6.54 5.44 21.07
C ARG A 54 -8.04 5.50 20.80
N LEU A 55 -8.46 5.27 19.55
CA LEU A 55 -9.87 5.27 19.16
C LEU A 55 -10.64 4.14 19.81
N ASN A 56 -10.05 2.95 19.90
CA ASN A 56 -10.65 1.81 20.58
C ASN A 56 -10.96 2.14 22.05
N THR A 57 -10.00 2.76 22.75
CA THR A 57 -10.18 3.19 24.14
C THR A 57 -11.23 4.29 24.27
N MET A 58 -11.16 5.34 23.43
CA MET A 58 -12.08 6.47 23.47
C MET A 58 -13.53 6.06 23.22
N TRP A 59 -13.75 5.18 22.26
CA TRP A 59 -15.09 4.71 21.87
C TRP A 59 -15.54 3.48 22.63
N ARG A 60 -14.70 2.97 23.54
CA ARG A 60 -14.97 1.77 24.33
C ARG A 60 -15.43 0.60 23.46
N LEU A 61 -14.73 0.38 22.35
CA LEU A 61 -15.05 -0.72 21.44
C LEU A 61 -14.60 -2.04 22.06
N ASP A 62 -15.46 -3.06 21.94
CA ASP A 62 -15.11 -4.43 22.36
C ASP A 62 -14.31 -5.14 21.25
N CYS A 63 -13.07 -4.71 21.07
CA CYS A 63 -12.16 -5.34 20.13
C CYS A 63 -10.73 -5.38 20.65
N GLY A 64 -10.03 -6.49 20.39
CA GLY A 64 -8.59 -6.62 20.63
C GLY A 64 -7.81 -6.17 19.40
N ILE A 65 -6.75 -5.42 19.60
CA ILE A 65 -5.81 -4.99 18.54
C ILE A 65 -4.45 -5.55 18.84
N VAL A 66 -3.88 -6.30 17.91
CA VAL A 66 -2.56 -6.93 18.04
C VAL A 66 -1.65 -6.45 16.91
N ASN A 67 -0.45 -6.03 17.27
CA ASN A 67 0.59 -5.69 16.31
C ASN A 67 1.42 -6.93 15.98
N HIS A 68 1.39 -7.37 14.73
CA HIS A 68 2.13 -8.51 14.21
C HIS A 68 3.28 -8.12 13.29
N THR A 69 3.76 -6.88 13.32
CA THR A 69 4.79 -6.37 12.40
C THR A 69 6.02 -7.28 12.31
N GLY A 70 6.50 -7.79 13.45
CA GLY A 70 7.67 -8.67 13.49
C GLY A 70 7.38 -10.16 13.26
N ALA A 71 6.10 -10.54 13.13
CA ALA A 71 5.74 -11.96 12.99
C ALA A 71 5.79 -12.46 11.54
N PHE A 72 5.87 -11.55 10.57
CA PHE A 72 5.84 -11.89 9.15
C PHE A 72 7.01 -11.30 8.39
N ALA A 73 7.49 -12.06 7.42
CA ALA A 73 8.30 -11.59 6.30
C ALA A 73 7.38 -11.38 5.09
N ALA A 74 7.58 -10.31 4.36
CA ALA A 74 6.82 -10.02 3.15
C ALA A 74 7.77 -9.81 1.96
N MET A 75 7.38 -10.35 0.82
CA MET A 75 8.10 -10.20 -0.43
C MET A 75 7.17 -9.71 -1.53
N ASN A 76 7.65 -8.77 -2.32
CA ASN A 76 6.94 -8.30 -3.50
C ASN A 76 7.53 -9.01 -4.73
N LEU A 77 6.68 -9.79 -5.41
CA LEU A 77 6.99 -10.42 -6.69
C LEU A 77 6.25 -9.66 -7.78
N ALA A 78 6.97 -8.91 -8.61
CA ALA A 78 6.37 -8.04 -9.62
C ALA A 78 6.97 -8.30 -11.01
N GLY A 79 6.20 -8.02 -12.04
CA GLY A 79 6.60 -8.13 -13.44
C GLY A 79 5.62 -8.97 -14.28
N PRO A 80 5.72 -8.90 -15.60
CA PRO A 80 4.78 -9.57 -16.51
C PRO A 80 4.77 -11.08 -16.38
N LYS A 81 5.87 -11.68 -15.88
CA LYS A 81 6.01 -13.13 -15.65
C LYS A 81 5.82 -13.56 -14.19
N SER A 82 5.46 -12.63 -13.29
CA SER A 82 5.29 -12.92 -11.86
C SER A 82 4.27 -14.02 -11.58
N ARG A 83 3.17 -14.08 -12.38
CA ARG A 83 2.18 -15.13 -12.28
C ARG A 83 2.76 -16.50 -12.60
N GLN A 84 3.57 -16.62 -13.65
CA GLN A 84 4.18 -17.89 -14.04
C GLN A 84 5.15 -18.39 -12.96
N VAL A 85 5.96 -17.50 -12.40
CA VAL A 85 6.85 -17.83 -11.29
C VAL A 85 6.06 -18.32 -10.09
N LEU A 86 5.04 -17.58 -9.69
CA LEU A 86 4.26 -17.93 -8.50
C LEU A 86 3.44 -19.21 -8.70
N ALA A 87 2.89 -19.44 -9.90
CA ALA A 87 2.10 -20.62 -10.22
C ALA A 87 2.90 -21.92 -10.12
N SER A 88 4.22 -21.90 -10.28
CA SER A 88 5.07 -23.07 -10.08
C SER A 88 5.31 -23.41 -8.61
N LEU A 89 4.94 -22.54 -7.69
CA LEU A 89 5.20 -22.67 -6.24
C LEU A 89 3.93 -22.82 -5.40
N THR A 90 2.74 -22.71 -6.00
CA THR A 90 1.47 -22.78 -5.27
C THR A 90 0.42 -23.54 -6.06
N GLY A 91 -0.46 -24.23 -5.36
CA GLY A 91 -1.66 -24.86 -5.93
C GLY A 91 -2.86 -23.90 -6.05
N LEU A 92 -2.72 -22.64 -5.66
CA LEU A 92 -3.81 -21.66 -5.77
C LEU A 92 -4.08 -21.28 -7.23
N ASP A 93 -5.35 -21.11 -7.57
CA ASP A 93 -5.73 -20.55 -8.86
C ASP A 93 -5.40 -19.04 -8.88
N LEU A 94 -4.38 -18.68 -9.67
CA LEU A 94 -3.90 -17.32 -9.86
C LEU A 94 -4.52 -16.63 -11.09
N SER A 95 -5.56 -17.22 -11.68
CA SER A 95 -6.28 -16.58 -12.80
C SER A 95 -6.87 -15.22 -12.36
N ALA A 96 -7.10 -14.33 -13.33
CA ALA A 96 -7.68 -13.02 -13.02
C ALA A 96 -9.09 -13.13 -12.43
N ALA A 97 -9.83 -14.18 -12.76
CA ALA A 97 -11.17 -14.45 -12.22
C ALA A 97 -11.11 -14.92 -10.77
N ALA A 98 -10.23 -15.88 -10.45
CA ALA A 98 -10.12 -16.44 -9.10
C ALA A 98 -9.35 -15.52 -8.15
N PHE A 99 -8.38 -14.74 -8.67
CA PHE A 99 -7.54 -13.85 -7.88
C PHE A 99 -7.47 -12.44 -8.51
N PRO A 100 -8.58 -11.68 -8.49
CA PRO A 100 -8.64 -10.33 -9.06
C PRO A 100 -7.75 -9.35 -8.29
N TYR A 101 -7.50 -8.18 -8.90
CA TYR A 101 -6.76 -7.10 -8.23
C TYR A 101 -7.42 -6.70 -6.91
N LEU A 102 -6.60 -6.43 -5.89
CA LEU A 102 -6.95 -6.18 -4.48
C LEU A 102 -7.54 -7.39 -3.73
N ALA A 103 -7.56 -8.57 -4.33
CA ALA A 103 -7.96 -9.77 -3.60
C ALA A 103 -6.83 -10.28 -2.68
N VAL A 104 -7.25 -10.99 -1.63
CA VAL A 104 -6.39 -11.69 -0.69
C VAL A 104 -6.71 -13.18 -0.76
N ARG A 105 -5.70 -14.04 -0.73
CA ARG A 105 -5.83 -15.50 -0.65
C ARG A 105 -4.88 -16.02 0.42
N GLU A 106 -5.30 -17.06 1.09
CA GLU A 106 -4.47 -17.84 2.01
C GLU A 106 -4.25 -19.22 1.41
N GLY A 107 -3.04 -19.74 1.56
CA GLY A 107 -2.64 -21.03 1.04
C GLY A 107 -1.16 -21.26 1.29
N GLU A 108 -0.53 -22.08 0.45
CA GLU A 108 0.89 -22.38 0.56
C GLU A 108 1.65 -21.89 -0.66
N VAL A 109 2.88 -21.43 -0.43
CA VAL A 109 3.87 -21.11 -1.46
C VAL A 109 5.13 -21.90 -1.13
N ALA A 110 5.55 -22.79 -2.02
CA ALA A 110 6.68 -23.72 -1.78
C ALA A 110 6.53 -24.53 -0.47
N GLY A 111 5.30 -24.94 -0.13
CA GLY A 111 5.02 -25.67 1.12
C GLY A 111 5.02 -24.80 2.38
N ILE A 112 5.14 -23.47 2.24
CA ILE A 112 5.15 -22.53 3.35
C ILE A 112 3.76 -21.88 3.45
N PRO A 113 3.09 -21.91 4.62
CA PRO A 113 1.84 -21.18 4.82
C PRO A 113 2.01 -19.69 4.48
N ALA A 114 1.19 -19.19 3.60
CA ALA A 114 1.33 -17.85 3.05
C ALA A 114 -0.01 -17.14 2.91
N ARG A 115 0.02 -15.82 3.08
CA ARG A 115 -1.04 -14.91 2.67
C ARG A 115 -0.55 -14.14 1.45
N LEU A 116 -1.31 -14.25 0.37
CA LEU A 116 -1.00 -13.59 -0.89
C LEU A 116 -1.98 -12.45 -1.12
N MET A 117 -1.47 -11.32 -1.57
CA MET A 117 -2.27 -10.19 -2.01
C MET A 117 -1.97 -9.87 -3.46
N ARG A 118 -3.02 -9.71 -4.25
CA ARG A 118 -2.91 -9.31 -5.65
C ARG A 118 -2.84 -7.78 -5.72
N VAL A 119 -1.67 -7.25 -5.42
CA VAL A 119 -1.39 -5.81 -5.39
C VAL A 119 -0.10 -5.52 -6.16
N GLY A 120 0.07 -4.29 -6.60
CA GLY A 120 1.28 -3.83 -7.25
C GLY A 120 1.46 -2.35 -7.02
N PHE A 121 2.68 -1.95 -6.72
CA PHE A 121 3.08 -0.56 -6.51
C PHE A 121 3.91 -0.03 -7.69
N VAL A 122 4.60 -0.92 -8.38
CA VAL A 122 5.55 -0.59 -9.47
C VAL A 122 4.91 -0.59 -10.87
N GLY A 123 3.58 -0.63 -10.95
CA GLY A 123 2.88 -0.58 -12.22
C GLY A 123 2.77 -1.90 -12.99
N GLU A 124 3.37 -2.96 -12.47
CA GLU A 124 3.40 -4.28 -13.07
C GLU A 124 2.41 -5.25 -12.40
N TRP A 125 2.18 -6.39 -13.04
CA TRP A 125 1.47 -7.48 -12.39
C TRP A 125 2.28 -7.96 -11.18
N GLY A 126 1.68 -7.91 -10.00
CA GLY A 126 2.41 -8.17 -8.76
C GLY A 126 1.60 -8.91 -7.70
N TYR A 127 2.35 -9.50 -6.79
CA TYR A 127 1.85 -10.17 -5.60
C TYR A 127 2.70 -9.77 -4.40
N GLU A 128 2.07 -9.47 -3.28
CA GLU A 128 2.73 -9.47 -2.00
C GLU A 128 2.49 -10.81 -1.31
N ILE A 129 3.57 -11.45 -0.88
CA ILE A 129 3.57 -12.77 -0.28
C ILE A 129 4.05 -12.64 1.15
N HIS A 130 3.16 -12.87 2.10
CA HIS A 130 3.44 -12.79 3.53
C HIS A 130 3.54 -14.19 4.10
N VAL A 131 4.66 -14.49 4.76
CA VAL A 131 4.94 -15.78 5.42
C VAL A 131 5.40 -15.53 6.86
N PRO A 132 5.37 -16.54 7.75
CA PRO A 132 6.00 -16.41 9.05
C PRO A 132 7.44 -15.91 8.93
N ALA A 133 7.86 -14.99 9.79
CA ALA A 133 9.15 -14.30 9.67
C ALA A 133 10.34 -15.26 9.56
N SER A 134 10.30 -16.40 10.29
CA SER A 134 11.33 -17.46 10.25
C SER A 134 11.45 -18.15 8.88
N MET A 135 10.44 -18.05 8.03
CA MET A 135 10.39 -18.70 6.71
C MET A 135 10.75 -17.77 5.55
N GLY A 136 11.07 -16.49 5.86
CA GLY A 136 11.39 -15.50 4.83
C GLY A 136 12.55 -15.91 3.92
N GLY A 137 13.64 -16.44 4.47
CA GLY A 137 14.79 -16.91 3.69
C GLY A 137 14.41 -18.06 2.75
N ALA A 138 13.67 -19.05 3.26
CA ALA A 138 13.23 -20.19 2.45
C ALA A 138 12.31 -19.75 1.29
N LEU A 139 11.40 -18.80 1.53
CA LEU A 139 10.55 -18.24 0.48
C LEU A 139 11.38 -17.50 -0.58
N TRP A 140 12.36 -16.71 -0.15
CA TRP A 140 13.26 -15.99 -1.07
C TRP A 140 13.98 -16.97 -2.00
N ASP A 141 14.59 -18.03 -1.45
CA ASP A 141 15.34 -19.01 -2.21
C ASP A 141 14.43 -19.77 -3.20
N ALA A 142 13.21 -20.10 -2.79
CA ALA A 142 12.22 -20.74 -3.65
C ALA A 142 11.81 -19.83 -4.82
N LEU A 143 11.50 -18.55 -4.56
CA LEU A 143 11.15 -17.56 -5.58
C LEU A 143 12.32 -17.34 -6.56
N MET A 144 13.52 -17.14 -6.05
CA MET A 144 14.71 -16.93 -6.88
C MET A 144 15.02 -18.16 -7.73
N THR A 145 14.81 -19.36 -7.21
CA THR A 145 15.03 -20.62 -7.95
C THR A 145 13.98 -20.79 -9.05
N ALA A 146 12.71 -20.66 -8.73
CA ALA A 146 11.62 -20.77 -9.71
C ALA A 146 11.69 -19.68 -10.79
N GLY A 147 12.14 -18.50 -10.41
CA GLY A 147 12.24 -17.35 -11.29
C GLY A 147 13.42 -17.36 -12.26
N LYS A 148 14.43 -18.25 -12.09
CA LYS A 148 15.62 -18.32 -12.96
C LYS A 148 15.25 -18.44 -14.44
N ALA A 149 14.30 -19.31 -14.77
CA ALA A 149 13.82 -19.50 -16.15
C ALA A 149 13.12 -18.29 -16.73
N HIS A 150 12.73 -17.34 -15.88
CA HIS A 150 12.03 -16.11 -16.22
C HIS A 150 12.90 -14.86 -16.07
N ALA A 151 14.22 -15.04 -15.86
CA ALA A 151 15.19 -13.97 -15.64
C ALA A 151 14.83 -13.06 -14.44
N ILE A 152 14.32 -13.65 -13.34
CA ILE A 152 14.05 -12.93 -12.10
C ILE A 152 15.30 -12.23 -11.59
N ARG A 153 15.13 -11.01 -11.10
CA ARG A 153 16.20 -10.22 -10.48
C ARG A 153 15.69 -9.54 -9.23
N PRO A 154 16.50 -9.46 -8.17
CA PRO A 154 16.18 -8.58 -7.05
C PRO A 154 16.25 -7.12 -7.52
N PHE A 155 15.36 -6.28 -6.98
CA PHE A 155 15.40 -4.84 -7.19
C PHE A 155 15.29 -4.11 -5.84
N GLY A 156 15.97 -2.98 -5.74
CA GLY A 156 16.03 -2.19 -4.51
C GLY A 156 14.96 -1.10 -4.46
N VAL A 157 14.97 -0.35 -3.37
CA VAL A 157 14.01 0.72 -3.08
C VAL A 157 14.07 1.84 -4.13
N GLU A 158 15.26 2.18 -4.64
CA GLU A 158 15.39 3.23 -5.66
C GLU A 158 14.73 2.83 -6.98
N ALA A 159 14.89 1.57 -7.41
CA ALA A 159 14.16 1.07 -8.57
C ALA A 159 12.64 1.07 -8.33
N GLN A 160 12.20 0.73 -7.13
CA GLN A 160 10.78 0.80 -6.75
C GLN A 160 10.26 2.24 -6.82
N ARG A 161 11.03 3.23 -6.34
CA ARG A 161 10.67 4.65 -6.38
C ARG A 161 10.51 5.16 -7.82
N LEU A 162 11.41 4.76 -8.70
CA LEU A 162 11.32 5.10 -10.12
C LEU A 162 10.10 4.46 -10.80
N LEU A 163 9.95 3.14 -10.64
CA LEU A 163 8.87 2.40 -11.30
C LEU A 163 7.48 2.85 -10.83
N ARG A 164 7.32 3.18 -9.54
CA ARG A 164 6.05 3.73 -9.04
C ARG A 164 5.74 5.10 -9.66
N LEU A 165 6.79 5.92 -9.90
CA LEU A 165 6.65 7.25 -10.52
C LEU A 165 6.24 7.10 -11.99
N GLU A 166 6.84 6.18 -12.74
CA GLU A 166 6.40 5.83 -14.11
C GLU A 166 4.91 5.42 -14.17
N LYS A 167 4.41 4.82 -13.09
CA LYS A 167 2.99 4.43 -12.96
C LYS A 167 2.09 5.55 -12.46
N GLY A 168 2.64 6.59 -11.85
CA GLY A 168 1.88 7.64 -11.17
C GLY A 168 1.28 7.19 -9.83
N HIS A 169 1.92 6.23 -9.14
CA HIS A 169 1.56 5.86 -7.77
C HIS A 169 2.25 6.78 -6.77
N ILE A 170 1.47 7.34 -5.86
CA ILE A 170 1.97 8.27 -4.85
C ILE A 170 2.68 7.56 -3.70
N ILE A 171 3.63 8.25 -3.09
CA ILE A 171 4.20 7.91 -1.78
C ILE A 171 3.62 8.88 -0.75
N ILE A 172 2.87 8.34 0.21
CA ILE A 172 2.33 9.14 1.32
C ILE A 172 3.47 9.72 2.15
N GLY A 173 3.43 11.03 2.36
CA GLY A 173 4.46 11.78 3.07
C GLY A 173 5.58 12.33 2.18
N GLN A 174 5.61 11.95 0.89
CA GLN A 174 6.48 12.55 -0.13
C GLN A 174 5.64 13.36 -1.13
N ASP A 175 4.67 12.71 -1.77
CA ASP A 175 3.74 13.36 -2.71
C ASP A 175 2.48 13.92 -2.03
N THR A 176 2.40 13.78 -0.72
CA THR A 176 1.31 14.29 0.12
C THR A 176 1.85 14.82 1.44
N ASP A 177 1.11 15.69 2.06
CA ASP A 177 1.34 16.17 3.43
C ASP A 177 0.13 15.87 4.35
N GLY A 178 0.12 16.44 5.55
CA GLY A 178 -0.97 16.25 6.50
C GLY A 178 -2.27 16.98 6.14
N LEU A 179 -2.27 17.83 5.12
CA LEU A 179 -3.40 18.63 4.66
C LEU A 179 -3.98 18.12 3.35
N THR A 180 -3.20 17.37 2.58
CA THR A 180 -3.57 16.82 1.26
C THR A 180 -4.77 15.90 1.39
N THR A 181 -5.81 16.15 0.60
CA THR A 181 -7.02 15.31 0.56
C THR A 181 -6.90 14.23 -0.51
N PRO A 182 -7.65 13.12 -0.38
CA PRO A 182 -7.68 12.08 -1.43
C PRO A 182 -8.13 12.59 -2.80
N LEU A 183 -8.89 13.70 -2.84
CA LEU A 183 -9.38 14.28 -4.08
C LEU A 183 -8.26 14.97 -4.86
N GLU A 184 -7.37 15.66 -4.16
CA GLU A 184 -6.23 16.41 -4.73
C GLU A 184 -5.17 15.49 -5.35
N VAL A 185 -5.11 14.24 -4.92
CA VAL A 185 -4.15 13.24 -5.43
C VAL A 185 -4.82 12.12 -6.25
N SER A 186 -6.00 12.39 -6.79
CA SER A 186 -6.77 11.43 -7.63
C SER A 186 -7.07 10.08 -6.95
N MET A 187 -7.08 10.05 -5.61
CA MET A 187 -7.34 8.85 -4.80
C MET A 187 -8.80 8.76 -4.31
N GLY A 188 -9.71 9.54 -4.89
CA GLY A 188 -11.13 9.52 -4.54
C GLY A 188 -11.78 8.12 -4.66
N TRP A 189 -11.27 7.27 -5.56
CA TRP A 189 -11.71 5.88 -5.73
C TRP A 189 -11.51 5.02 -4.48
N ALA A 190 -10.52 5.35 -3.64
CA ALA A 190 -10.23 4.63 -2.39
C ALA A 190 -11.21 4.99 -1.27
N VAL A 191 -11.99 6.08 -1.43
CA VAL A 191 -12.92 6.58 -0.42
C VAL A 191 -14.33 6.07 -0.68
N LYS A 192 -14.83 5.24 0.22
CA LYS A 192 -16.20 4.71 0.15
C LYS A 192 -17.19 5.64 0.85
N MET A 193 -17.62 6.71 0.17
CA MET A 193 -18.59 7.69 0.72
C MET A 193 -19.96 7.09 1.07
N THR A 194 -20.30 5.92 0.52
CA THR A 194 -21.55 5.18 0.82
C THR A 194 -21.52 4.42 2.14
N LYS A 195 -20.39 4.38 2.85
CA LYS A 195 -20.36 3.80 4.20
C LYS A 195 -21.25 4.61 5.15
N PRO A 196 -21.92 3.95 6.13
CA PRO A 196 -22.73 4.65 7.12
C PRO A 196 -21.94 5.73 7.87
N PHE A 197 -20.69 5.43 8.21
CA PHE A 197 -19.80 6.32 8.92
C PHE A 197 -18.33 5.95 8.72
N PHE A 198 -17.47 6.99 8.64
CA PHE A 198 -16.02 6.91 8.85
C PHE A 198 -15.47 8.28 9.27
N ILE A 199 -14.31 8.29 9.93
CA ILE A 199 -13.66 9.53 10.37
C ILE A 199 -13.28 10.35 9.14
N GLY A 200 -13.67 11.63 9.11
CA GLY A 200 -13.42 12.51 7.97
C GLY A 200 -14.53 12.56 6.92
N GLN A 201 -15.54 11.67 6.97
CA GLN A 201 -16.61 11.62 5.96
C GLN A 201 -17.30 12.97 5.74
N ARG A 202 -17.67 13.66 6.83
CA ARG A 202 -18.33 14.98 6.75
C ARG A 202 -17.40 16.05 6.18
N SER A 203 -16.13 16.01 6.57
CA SER A 203 -15.12 16.95 6.05
C SER A 203 -14.89 16.75 4.56
N LEU A 204 -14.72 15.52 4.11
CA LEU A 204 -14.58 15.22 2.68
C LEU A 204 -15.82 15.60 1.88
N ALA A 205 -17.02 15.35 2.41
CA ALA A 205 -18.27 15.78 1.77
C ALA A 205 -18.39 17.30 1.64
N ALA A 206 -17.87 18.07 2.62
CA ALA A 206 -17.83 19.51 2.57
C ALA A 206 -16.75 20.02 1.59
N ILE A 207 -15.57 19.41 1.59
CA ILE A 207 -14.47 19.74 0.69
C ILE A 207 -14.86 19.47 -0.77
N ALA A 208 -15.50 18.33 -1.06
CA ALA A 208 -15.94 17.96 -2.40
C ALA A 208 -16.91 18.96 -3.05
N LYS A 209 -17.55 19.84 -2.26
CA LYS A 209 -18.44 20.93 -2.77
C LYS A 209 -17.69 22.20 -3.09
N LYS A 210 -16.42 22.30 -2.75
CA LYS A 210 -15.57 23.47 -3.00
C LYS A 210 -14.70 23.22 -4.23
N PRO A 211 -14.30 24.28 -4.95
CA PRO A 211 -13.25 24.16 -5.95
C PRO A 211 -12.00 23.55 -5.31
N GLN A 212 -11.39 22.60 -5.99
CA GLN A 212 -10.07 22.10 -5.56
C GLN A 212 -9.06 23.24 -5.70
N LYS A 213 -8.22 23.39 -4.68
CA LYS A 213 -7.16 24.41 -4.69
C LYS A 213 -5.87 23.88 -5.32
N GLN A 214 -5.62 22.59 -5.13
CA GLN A 214 -4.40 21.93 -5.57
C GLN A 214 -4.73 20.60 -6.23
N GLN A 215 -3.87 20.15 -7.12
CA GLN A 215 -3.94 18.84 -7.73
C GLN A 215 -2.53 18.30 -7.94
N LEU A 216 -2.33 17.03 -7.68
CA LEU A 216 -1.13 16.34 -8.07
C LEU A 216 -1.17 16.07 -9.58
N ALA A 217 -0.15 16.49 -10.28
CA ALA A 217 0.00 16.32 -11.73
C ALA A 217 1.36 15.71 -12.06
N GLY A 218 1.37 14.84 -13.08
CA GLY A 218 2.61 14.28 -13.62
C GLY A 218 3.09 15.11 -14.81
N ILE A 219 4.39 15.33 -14.90
CA ILE A 219 5.03 15.98 -16.06
C ILE A 219 6.12 15.08 -16.64
N THR A 220 6.38 15.28 -17.93
CA THR A 220 7.51 14.68 -18.62
C THR A 220 8.35 15.78 -19.26
N PHE A 221 9.67 15.64 -19.14
CA PHE A 221 10.60 16.54 -19.79
C PHE A 221 10.84 16.10 -21.25
N PRO A 222 11.25 16.99 -22.14
CA PRO A 222 11.64 16.62 -23.50
C PRO A 222 12.74 15.55 -23.48
N VAL A 223 12.73 14.66 -24.48
CA VAL A 223 13.85 13.73 -24.70
C VAL A 223 15.13 14.54 -24.98
N GLY A 224 16.22 14.17 -24.35
CA GLY A 224 17.49 14.90 -24.48
C GLY A 224 17.52 16.22 -23.72
N TYR A 225 16.63 16.44 -22.77
CA TYR A 225 16.66 17.64 -21.92
C TYR A 225 18.02 17.83 -21.25
N SER A 226 18.66 18.97 -21.52
CA SER A 226 20.00 19.34 -21.02
C SER A 226 20.00 20.51 -20.04
N GLY A 227 18.82 21.01 -19.66
CA GLY A 227 18.69 22.08 -18.66
C GLY A 227 18.92 21.59 -17.24
N ALA A 228 18.83 22.50 -16.27
CA ALA A 228 18.88 22.15 -14.85
C ALA A 228 17.71 21.23 -14.49
N VAL A 229 18.02 20.07 -13.94
CA VAL A 229 17.01 19.14 -13.45
C VAL A 229 16.55 19.62 -12.07
N PRO A 230 15.25 19.86 -11.86
CA PRO A 230 14.77 20.25 -10.56
C PRO A 230 14.98 19.13 -9.54
N LEU A 231 14.96 19.49 -8.27
CA LEU A 231 15.03 18.56 -7.14
C LEU A 231 13.65 18.47 -6.47
N GLU A 232 13.45 17.42 -5.69
CA GLU A 232 12.31 17.33 -4.77
C GLU A 232 12.23 18.59 -3.90
N CYS A 233 11.03 19.11 -3.66
CA CYS A 233 10.74 20.36 -2.95
C CYS A 233 11.12 21.64 -3.71
N ASN A 234 11.63 21.62 -4.93
CA ASN A 234 11.75 22.84 -5.72
C ASN A 234 10.37 23.42 -6.06
N LEU A 235 10.27 24.73 -6.06
CA LEU A 235 9.04 25.43 -6.41
C LEU A 235 8.82 25.41 -7.92
N VAL A 236 7.57 25.24 -8.30
CA VAL A 236 7.09 25.46 -9.67
C VAL A 236 6.59 26.90 -9.72
N ILE A 237 7.15 27.68 -10.65
CA ILE A 237 6.82 29.10 -10.82
C ILE A 237 6.14 29.27 -12.17
N ASP A 238 4.99 29.93 -12.16
CA ASP A 238 4.24 30.33 -13.36
C ASP A 238 3.93 31.83 -13.31
N GLY A 239 4.30 32.58 -14.36
CA GLY A 239 4.05 34.01 -14.44
C GLY A 239 4.69 34.86 -13.32
N GLY A 240 5.62 34.29 -12.54
CA GLY A 240 6.26 34.94 -11.39
C GLY A 240 5.65 34.53 -10.04
N ASP A 241 4.54 33.81 -10.04
CA ASP A 241 3.87 33.30 -8.84
C ASP A 241 4.25 31.84 -8.56
N ILE A 242 4.16 31.44 -7.29
CA ILE A 242 4.33 30.03 -6.89
C ILE A 242 3.09 29.27 -7.32
N ALA A 243 3.22 28.42 -8.35
CA ALA A 243 2.16 27.59 -8.86
C ALA A 243 2.15 26.19 -8.22
N GLY A 244 3.24 25.80 -7.53
CA GLY A 244 3.28 24.49 -6.91
C GLY A 244 4.67 24.08 -6.44
N ARG A 245 4.82 22.77 -6.20
CA ARG A 245 6.04 22.18 -5.67
C ARG A 245 6.31 20.81 -6.31
N VAL A 246 7.55 20.55 -6.70
CA VAL A 246 7.98 19.21 -7.16
C VAL A 246 7.99 18.26 -5.96
N THR A 247 7.27 17.16 -6.05
CA THR A 247 7.19 16.14 -4.99
C THR A 247 8.06 14.94 -5.27
N SER A 248 8.20 14.57 -6.54
CA SER A 248 9.04 13.45 -6.99
C SER A 248 9.61 13.75 -8.36
N ILE A 249 10.85 13.31 -8.60
CA ILE A 249 11.50 13.43 -9.90
C ILE A 249 12.52 12.30 -10.09
N ALA A 250 12.58 11.75 -11.29
CA ALA A 250 13.59 10.77 -11.68
C ALA A 250 13.80 10.73 -13.20
N PHE A 251 14.96 10.25 -13.63
CA PHE A 251 15.17 9.86 -15.03
C PHE A 251 14.58 8.47 -15.25
N SER A 252 13.66 8.35 -16.21
CA SER A 252 13.09 7.06 -16.63
C SER A 252 13.90 6.49 -17.80
N PRO A 253 14.61 5.36 -17.60
CA PRO A 253 15.28 4.68 -18.70
C PRO A 253 14.29 4.11 -19.73
N SER A 254 13.07 3.77 -19.30
CA SER A 254 12.02 3.22 -20.19
C SER A 254 11.46 4.28 -21.13
N LEU A 255 11.38 5.54 -20.66
CA LEU A 255 10.84 6.67 -21.43
C LEU A 255 11.97 7.56 -22.00
N GLU A 256 13.23 7.29 -21.66
CA GLU A 256 14.43 8.04 -22.05
C GLU A 256 14.35 9.55 -21.75
N ARG A 257 13.68 9.88 -20.61
CA ARG A 257 13.46 11.27 -20.18
C ARG A 257 13.28 11.38 -18.67
N TYR A 258 13.39 12.61 -18.18
CA TYR A 258 12.97 12.91 -16.81
C TYR A 258 11.45 12.93 -16.72
N ILE A 259 10.94 12.39 -15.62
CA ILE A 259 9.53 12.41 -15.22
C ILE A 259 9.42 12.95 -13.81
N ALA A 260 8.38 13.68 -13.50
CA ALA A 260 8.16 14.22 -12.16
C ALA A 260 6.68 14.26 -11.81
N ASP A 261 6.38 14.16 -10.52
CA ASP A 261 5.10 14.54 -9.94
C ASP A 261 5.26 15.87 -9.22
N PHE A 262 4.25 16.72 -9.28
CA PHE A 262 4.21 17.99 -8.55
C PHE A 262 2.80 18.33 -8.08
N GLU A 263 2.70 18.92 -6.91
CA GLU A 263 1.48 19.57 -6.45
C GLU A 263 1.40 20.94 -7.11
N THR A 264 0.29 21.22 -7.79
CA THR A 264 0.05 22.52 -8.43
C THR A 264 -1.26 23.09 -7.96
N GLU A 265 -1.30 24.40 -7.74
CA GLU A 265 -2.56 25.13 -7.74
C GLU A 265 -3.18 24.99 -9.14
N LEU A 266 -4.50 24.80 -9.20
CA LEU A 266 -5.22 24.59 -10.47
C LEU A 266 -5.14 25.87 -11.32
N LEU A 267 -4.02 26.09 -11.97
CA LEU A 267 -3.91 26.90 -13.16
C LEU A 267 -4.15 25.98 -14.35
N LEU A 268 -5.20 26.23 -15.10
CA LEU A 268 -5.47 25.59 -16.38
C LEU A 268 -4.22 25.72 -17.27
N ILE A 269 -3.39 24.67 -17.30
CA ILE A 269 -2.40 24.56 -18.37
C ILE A 269 -3.17 24.04 -19.59
N VAL A 270 -3.45 24.95 -20.49
CA VAL A 270 -4.02 24.66 -21.82
C VAL A 270 -2.94 24.10 -22.74
#